data_12206b04369256389480872e60af29da
#
_entry.id   12206b04369256389480872e60af29da
#
_cell.length_a   1.000
_cell.length_b   1.000
_cell.length_c   1.000
_cell.angle_alpha   90.00
_cell.angle_beta   90.00
_cell.angle_gamma   90.00
#
_symmetry.space_group_name_H-M   'P 1'
#
loop_
_entity.id
_entity.type
_entity.pdbx_description
1 polymer ?
#
loop_
_entity_poly.entity_id
_entity_poly.type
_entity_poly.pdbx_seq_one_letter_code
_entity_poly.pdbx_strand_id
1 'polypeptide(L)'
;MISKIDTPSRINSKEIIAGQSLRKYKVLALLAGFTLAFLAAIKIGAVPIDLGDVFAGTASFVKTQVFYNIRLPRVILAALVGCSLAIAGAALQGLLRNPLADPGLIGVSSGAALGAISMIVLGEMLELPSELRPYALPVSAIIGAISVTSLLFVFAQSRRQFAVVTILLVGIAINALAGVGIGIFQYISDDSQLRTLTFWMMGSLGRGTWEMLIPAAFLIGVSSFLIFKSCRELDLIQLGEPEAEFLGVDVQALKRRIILGSAIGVGAAVSLSGMIGFIGLVVPHLVRLGVGVPHKIVVIGSAILGAALLVMADLVARVTIPPAEVPVSIITSAIGAPFFLWLILRERNL
;
A
#
# COMPACT_ATOMS: atom_id res chain seq x y z
N MET A 1 30.04 -19.24 47.38
CA MET A 1 28.91 -19.95 46.76
C MET A 1 28.71 -19.33 45.38
N ILE A 2 29.39 -19.88 44.36
CA ILE A 2 29.36 -19.37 42.98
C ILE A 2 28.21 -20.11 42.29
N SER A 3 27.09 -19.41 42.04
CA SER A 3 25.93 -19.97 41.34
C SER A 3 26.30 -20.31 39.91
N LYS A 4 25.91 -21.49 39.45
CA LYS A 4 26.07 -22.01 38.10
C LYS A 4 25.52 -20.96 37.09
N ILE A 5 26.45 -20.46 36.28
CA ILE A 5 26.06 -19.75 35.05
C ILE A 5 25.56 -20.83 34.10
N ASP A 6 24.24 -20.86 33.87
CA ASP A 6 23.63 -21.71 32.85
C ASP A 6 24.21 -21.30 31.49
N THR A 7 25.01 -22.18 30.92
CA THR A 7 25.50 -22.04 29.56
C THR A 7 24.30 -22.00 28.61
N PRO A 8 24.19 -20.98 27.72
CA PRO A 8 23.09 -20.92 26.76
C PRO A 8 23.08 -22.20 25.92
N SER A 9 21.95 -22.90 25.93
CA SER A 9 21.70 -24.10 25.17
C SER A 9 22.16 -23.93 23.72
N ARG A 10 23.03 -24.78 23.22
CA ARG A 10 23.48 -24.77 21.81
C ARG A 10 22.25 -24.83 20.93
N ILE A 11 22.00 -23.73 20.21
CA ILE A 11 20.91 -23.67 19.21
C ILE A 11 21.14 -24.81 18.22
N ASN A 12 20.23 -25.77 18.19
CA ASN A 12 20.36 -26.97 17.39
C ASN A 12 20.21 -26.60 15.90
N SER A 13 21.24 -26.89 15.11
CA SER A 13 21.22 -26.61 13.66
C SER A 13 19.99 -27.20 12.93
N LYS A 14 19.44 -28.30 13.42
CA LYS A 14 18.21 -28.93 12.92
C LYS A 14 16.96 -28.05 13.14
N GLU A 15 16.89 -27.33 14.27
CA GLU A 15 15.77 -26.43 14.57
C GLU A 15 15.82 -25.17 13.68
N ILE A 16 17.01 -24.66 13.38
CA ILE A 16 17.19 -23.54 12.45
C ILE A 16 16.75 -23.95 11.04
N ILE A 17 17.15 -25.13 10.57
CA ILE A 17 16.79 -25.66 9.25
C ILE A 17 15.28 -25.92 9.16
N ALA A 18 14.69 -26.51 10.21
CA ALA A 18 13.25 -26.75 10.29
C ALA A 18 12.45 -25.44 10.28
N GLY A 19 12.91 -24.41 11.00
CA GLY A 19 12.30 -23.09 10.99
C GLY A 19 12.36 -22.38 9.63
N GLN A 20 13.48 -22.52 8.90
CA GLN A 20 13.62 -21.97 7.55
C GLN A 20 12.72 -22.71 6.54
N SER A 21 12.62 -24.01 6.64
CA SER A 21 11.74 -24.84 5.82
C SER A 21 10.27 -24.45 6.04
N LEU A 22 9.82 -24.35 7.28
CA LEU A 22 8.44 -23.96 7.61
C LEU A 22 8.07 -22.57 7.06
N ARG A 23 9.00 -21.61 7.09
CA ARG A 23 8.77 -20.27 6.50
C ARG A 23 8.58 -20.32 5.00
N LYS A 24 9.35 -21.15 4.28
CA LYS A 24 9.16 -21.34 2.82
C LYS A 24 7.78 -21.88 2.50
N TYR A 25 7.31 -22.89 3.23
CA TYR A 25 5.95 -23.43 3.05
C TYR A 25 4.86 -22.38 3.31
N LYS A 26 5.03 -21.53 4.34
CA LYS A 26 4.08 -20.44 4.61
C LYS A 26 4.04 -19.41 3.49
N VAL A 27 5.20 -19.02 2.92
CA VAL A 27 5.25 -18.10 1.76
C VAL A 27 4.62 -18.75 0.53
N LEU A 28 4.86 -20.04 0.29
CA LEU A 28 4.21 -20.78 -0.80
C LEU A 28 2.69 -20.86 -0.62
N ALA A 29 2.21 -21.03 0.60
CA ALA A 29 0.78 -21.00 0.91
C ALA A 29 0.15 -19.62 0.63
N LEU A 30 0.86 -18.52 0.97
CA LEU A 30 0.42 -17.17 0.61
C LEU A 30 0.36 -16.99 -0.91
N LEU A 31 1.36 -17.48 -1.64
CA LEU A 31 1.40 -17.40 -3.10
C LEU A 31 0.25 -18.22 -3.72
N ALA A 32 -0.01 -19.42 -3.23
CA ALA A 32 -1.16 -20.23 -3.66
C ALA A 32 -2.49 -19.51 -3.39
N GLY A 33 -2.64 -18.92 -2.20
CA GLY A 33 -3.81 -18.10 -1.84
C GLY A 33 -4.00 -16.90 -2.77
N PHE A 34 -2.92 -16.18 -3.09
CA PHE A 34 -2.95 -15.08 -4.06
C PHE A 34 -3.35 -15.58 -5.46
N THR A 35 -2.77 -16.68 -5.93
CA THR A 35 -3.10 -17.26 -7.24
C THR A 35 -4.58 -17.63 -7.32
N LEU A 36 -5.13 -18.27 -6.27
CA LEU A 36 -6.55 -18.60 -6.19
C LEU A 36 -7.44 -17.35 -6.19
N ALA A 37 -7.07 -16.32 -5.41
CA ALA A 37 -7.79 -15.04 -5.38
C ALA A 37 -7.77 -14.35 -6.75
N PHE A 38 -6.63 -14.35 -7.41
CA PHE A 38 -6.43 -13.75 -8.73
C PHE A 38 -7.29 -14.47 -9.79
N LEU A 39 -7.25 -15.80 -9.83
CA LEU A 39 -8.06 -16.60 -10.75
C LEU A 39 -9.55 -16.42 -10.48
N ALA A 40 -9.98 -16.40 -9.22
CA ALA A 40 -11.36 -16.12 -8.83
C ALA A 40 -11.80 -14.73 -9.30
N ALA A 41 -10.99 -13.70 -9.08
CA ALA A 41 -11.29 -12.33 -9.48
C ALA A 41 -11.37 -12.15 -10.99
N ILE A 42 -10.61 -12.93 -11.76
CA ILE A 42 -10.71 -12.94 -13.23
C ILE A 42 -11.97 -13.65 -13.70
N LYS A 43 -12.34 -14.76 -13.06
CA LYS A 43 -13.49 -15.58 -13.48
C LYS A 43 -14.82 -14.95 -13.07
N ILE A 44 -14.93 -14.48 -11.81
CA ILE A 44 -16.17 -14.00 -11.20
C ILE A 44 -16.39 -12.50 -11.49
N GLY A 45 -17.62 -12.14 -11.87
CA GLY A 45 -18.06 -10.76 -12.12
C GLY A 45 -19.39 -10.72 -12.83
N ALA A 46 -19.91 -9.52 -13.15
CA ALA A 46 -21.22 -9.31 -13.78
C ALA A 46 -21.39 -10.07 -15.11
N VAL A 47 -20.32 -10.21 -15.90
CA VAL A 47 -20.29 -11.03 -17.10
C VAL A 47 -19.57 -12.33 -16.78
N PRO A 48 -20.21 -13.50 -16.86
CA PRO A 48 -19.54 -14.78 -16.63
C PRO A 48 -18.54 -15.05 -17.78
N ILE A 49 -17.27 -15.26 -17.42
CA ILE A 49 -16.19 -15.55 -18.37
C ILE A 49 -15.69 -16.96 -18.10
N ASP A 50 -15.71 -17.81 -19.12
CA ASP A 50 -14.97 -19.06 -19.11
C ASP A 50 -13.57 -18.82 -19.67
N LEU A 51 -12.54 -19.09 -18.87
CA LEU A 51 -11.16 -18.91 -19.28
C LEU A 51 -10.78 -19.89 -20.38
N GLY A 52 -11.36 -21.10 -20.39
CA GLY A 52 -11.14 -22.08 -21.45
C GLY A 52 -11.57 -21.53 -22.82
N ASP A 53 -12.75 -20.93 -22.89
CA ASP A 53 -13.27 -20.31 -24.14
C ASP A 53 -12.40 -19.15 -24.60
N VAL A 54 -11.93 -18.31 -23.67
CA VAL A 54 -11.08 -17.15 -24.02
C VAL A 54 -9.76 -17.62 -24.60
N PHE A 55 -9.08 -18.59 -23.99
CA PHE A 55 -7.80 -19.09 -24.47
C PHE A 55 -7.92 -19.98 -25.71
N ALA A 56 -9.06 -20.68 -25.87
CA ALA A 56 -9.37 -21.45 -27.10
C ALA A 56 -9.81 -20.55 -28.28
N GLY A 57 -10.04 -19.25 -28.05
CA GLY A 57 -10.55 -18.33 -29.06
C GLY A 57 -12.03 -18.55 -29.42
N THR A 58 -12.76 -19.30 -28.61
CA THR A 58 -14.21 -19.60 -28.84
C THR A 58 -15.12 -18.63 -28.11
N ALA A 59 -14.58 -17.76 -27.24
CA ALA A 59 -15.34 -16.75 -26.53
C ALA A 59 -15.91 -15.69 -27.50
N SER A 60 -17.11 -15.19 -27.20
CA SER A 60 -17.68 -14.07 -27.97
C SER A 60 -16.78 -12.82 -27.88
N PHE A 61 -16.84 -11.97 -28.90
CA PHE A 61 -16.08 -10.71 -28.94
C PHE A 61 -16.24 -9.87 -27.67
N VAL A 62 -17.50 -9.75 -27.17
CA VAL A 62 -17.80 -8.99 -25.95
C VAL A 62 -17.09 -9.58 -24.74
N LYS A 63 -17.11 -10.90 -24.55
CA LYS A 63 -16.42 -11.58 -23.43
C LYS A 63 -14.91 -11.36 -23.51
N THR A 64 -14.34 -11.44 -24.69
CA THR A 64 -12.91 -11.19 -24.94
C THR A 64 -12.53 -9.77 -24.62
N GLN A 65 -13.32 -8.78 -25.05
CA GLN A 65 -13.09 -7.37 -24.73
C GLN A 65 -13.21 -7.10 -23.22
N VAL A 66 -14.22 -7.63 -22.55
CA VAL A 66 -14.39 -7.50 -21.10
C VAL A 66 -13.20 -8.12 -20.35
N PHE A 67 -12.72 -9.27 -20.82
CA PHE A 67 -11.56 -9.94 -20.21
C PHE A 67 -10.29 -9.11 -20.33
N TYR A 68 -9.87 -8.76 -21.54
CA TYR A 68 -8.57 -8.13 -21.78
C TYR A 68 -8.53 -6.63 -21.44
N ASN A 69 -9.61 -5.89 -21.64
CA ASN A 69 -9.59 -4.43 -21.54
C ASN A 69 -10.22 -3.88 -20.25
N ILE A 70 -10.99 -4.69 -19.54
CA ILE A 70 -11.66 -4.25 -18.30
C ILE A 70 -11.17 -5.07 -17.11
N ARG A 71 -11.33 -6.41 -17.16
CA ARG A 71 -11.15 -7.26 -15.98
C ARG A 71 -9.68 -7.50 -15.65
N LEU A 72 -8.88 -7.87 -16.65
CA LEU A 72 -7.47 -8.17 -16.45
C LEU A 72 -6.68 -6.95 -15.93
N PRO A 73 -6.74 -5.75 -16.56
CA PRO A 73 -6.03 -4.59 -16.04
C PRO A 73 -6.50 -4.18 -14.64
N ARG A 74 -7.80 -4.31 -14.33
CA ARG A 74 -8.35 -4.02 -13.01
C ARG A 74 -7.80 -4.95 -11.93
N VAL A 75 -7.76 -6.27 -12.18
CA VAL A 75 -7.25 -7.26 -11.20
C VAL A 75 -5.75 -7.09 -11.00
N ILE A 76 -4.99 -6.79 -12.07
CA ILE A 76 -3.56 -6.48 -11.97
C ILE A 76 -3.34 -5.18 -11.18
N LEU A 77 -4.15 -4.15 -11.43
CA LEU A 77 -4.10 -2.90 -10.67
C LEU A 77 -4.35 -3.15 -9.18
N ALA A 78 -5.39 -3.94 -8.85
CA ALA A 78 -5.68 -4.33 -7.47
C ALA A 78 -4.47 -5.02 -6.81
N ALA A 79 -3.84 -5.97 -7.50
CA ALA A 79 -2.66 -6.66 -7.00
C ALA A 79 -1.49 -5.70 -6.78
N LEU A 80 -1.20 -4.79 -7.73
CA LEU A 80 -0.11 -3.82 -7.62
C LEU A 80 -0.34 -2.81 -6.49
N VAL A 81 -1.54 -2.28 -6.36
CA VAL A 81 -1.91 -1.32 -5.31
C VAL A 81 -1.80 -1.99 -3.93
N GLY A 82 -2.39 -3.18 -3.76
CA GLY A 82 -2.32 -3.94 -2.51
C GLY A 82 -0.89 -4.29 -2.12
N CYS A 83 -0.08 -4.71 -3.09
CA CYS A 83 1.35 -4.96 -2.93
C CYS A 83 2.09 -3.71 -2.45
N SER A 84 1.90 -2.58 -3.14
CA SER A 84 2.57 -1.30 -2.85
C SER A 84 2.24 -0.77 -1.46
N LEU A 85 0.96 -0.71 -1.10
CA LEU A 85 0.51 -0.24 0.21
C LEU A 85 1.07 -1.12 1.34
N ALA A 86 1.04 -2.44 1.17
CA ALA A 86 1.52 -3.37 2.18
C ALA A 86 3.05 -3.34 2.33
N ILE A 87 3.82 -3.22 1.24
CA ILE A 87 5.28 -3.07 1.29
C ILE A 87 5.66 -1.76 1.98
N ALA A 88 5.02 -0.65 1.61
CA ALA A 88 5.28 0.66 2.23
C ALA A 88 4.94 0.64 3.73
N GLY A 89 3.81 0.03 4.10
CA GLY A 89 3.44 -0.18 5.49
C GLY A 89 4.48 -1.00 6.26
N ALA A 90 4.94 -2.13 5.70
CA ALA A 90 5.97 -2.97 6.32
C ALA A 90 7.27 -2.20 6.59
N ALA A 91 7.70 -1.41 5.60
CA ALA A 91 8.92 -0.61 5.69
C ALA A 91 8.81 0.52 6.73
N LEU A 92 7.69 1.23 6.74
CA LEU A 92 7.45 2.34 7.68
C LEU A 92 7.29 1.84 9.11
N GLN A 93 6.59 0.70 9.33
CA GLN A 93 6.51 0.06 10.64
C GLN A 93 7.89 -0.34 11.16
N GLY A 94 8.75 -0.86 10.26
CA GLY A 94 10.14 -1.18 10.61
C GLY A 94 10.96 0.06 10.94
N LEU A 95 10.89 1.08 10.08
CA LEU A 95 11.64 2.33 10.24
C LEU A 95 11.27 3.09 11.50
N LEU A 96 9.96 3.23 11.76
CA LEU A 96 9.42 3.96 12.91
C LEU A 96 9.38 3.12 14.19
N ARG A 97 9.75 1.85 14.12
CA ARG A 97 9.66 0.87 15.22
C ARG A 97 8.29 0.89 15.89
N ASN A 98 7.27 1.06 15.08
CA ASN A 98 5.88 1.17 15.52
C ASN A 98 4.99 0.31 14.61
N PRO A 99 4.36 -0.75 15.14
CA PRO A 99 3.49 -1.63 14.35
C PRO A 99 2.23 -0.92 13.84
N LEU A 100 1.91 0.26 14.38
CA LEU A 100 0.77 1.08 14.00
C LEU A 100 1.10 2.11 12.92
N ALA A 101 2.34 2.13 12.42
CA ALA A 101 2.73 3.06 11.37
C ALA A 101 2.04 2.69 10.04
N ASP A 102 1.45 3.69 9.41
CA ASP A 102 0.76 3.61 8.11
C ASP A 102 1.32 4.65 7.15
N PRO A 103 1.40 4.37 5.84
CA PRO A 103 1.85 5.36 4.84
C PRO A 103 1.08 6.70 4.88
N GLY A 104 -0.18 6.69 5.30
CA GLY A 104 -0.98 7.89 5.48
C GLY A 104 -0.43 8.83 6.54
N LEU A 105 0.27 8.32 7.56
CA LEU A 105 0.83 9.15 8.64
C LEU A 105 1.94 10.08 8.15
N ILE A 106 2.65 9.74 7.08
CA ILE A 106 3.68 10.60 6.49
C ILE A 106 3.14 11.56 5.42
N GLY A 107 1.81 11.65 5.26
CA GLY A 107 1.17 12.62 4.40
C GLY A 107 1.10 12.27 2.91
N VAL A 108 1.60 11.12 2.48
CA VAL A 108 1.60 10.74 1.04
C VAL A 108 0.20 10.67 0.49
N SER A 109 -0.70 9.97 1.19
CA SER A 109 -2.09 9.77 0.74
C SER A 109 -2.89 11.07 0.75
N SER A 110 -2.72 11.93 1.77
CA SER A 110 -3.39 13.23 1.84
C SER A 110 -2.86 14.21 0.79
N GLY A 111 -1.56 14.16 0.50
CA GLY A 111 -0.96 14.92 -0.59
C GLY A 111 -1.50 14.48 -1.95
N ALA A 112 -1.57 13.17 -2.19
CA ALA A 112 -2.18 12.62 -3.40
C ALA A 112 -3.66 13.05 -3.53
N ALA A 113 -4.41 13.02 -2.43
CA ALA A 113 -5.80 13.46 -2.40
C ALA A 113 -5.93 14.95 -2.72
N LEU A 114 -5.11 15.80 -2.10
CA LEU A 114 -5.12 17.24 -2.38
C LEU A 114 -4.81 17.51 -3.86
N GLY A 115 -3.80 16.85 -4.44
CA GLY A 115 -3.45 16.99 -5.84
C GLY A 115 -4.56 16.51 -6.78
N ALA A 116 -5.17 15.34 -6.50
CA ALA A 116 -6.28 14.82 -7.30
C ALA A 116 -7.52 15.71 -7.22
N ILE A 117 -7.89 16.16 -6.03
CA ILE A 117 -9.08 17.01 -5.79
C ILE A 117 -8.89 18.38 -6.44
N SER A 118 -7.68 18.97 -6.34
CA SER A 118 -7.40 20.22 -7.06
C SER A 118 -7.57 20.07 -8.55
N MET A 119 -7.17 18.92 -9.13
CA MET A 119 -7.37 18.64 -10.55
C MET A 119 -8.83 18.39 -10.92
N ILE A 120 -9.64 17.76 -10.06
CA ILE A 120 -11.07 17.56 -10.29
C ILE A 120 -11.79 18.91 -10.33
N VAL A 121 -11.43 19.85 -9.43
CA VAL A 121 -12.13 21.14 -9.28
C VAL A 121 -11.62 22.18 -10.28
N LEU A 122 -10.31 22.27 -10.47
CA LEU A 122 -9.70 23.31 -11.31
C LEU A 122 -9.35 22.83 -12.73
N GLY A 123 -9.43 21.53 -12.99
CA GLY A 123 -8.91 20.95 -14.23
C GLY A 123 -9.60 21.45 -15.51
N GLU A 124 -10.87 21.82 -15.44
CA GLU A 124 -11.59 22.41 -16.58
C GLU A 124 -11.03 23.76 -16.97
N MET A 125 -10.46 24.52 -16.01
CA MET A 125 -9.86 25.84 -16.27
C MET A 125 -8.51 25.74 -16.98
N LEU A 126 -7.87 24.53 -16.99
CA LEU A 126 -6.53 24.36 -17.55
C LEU A 126 -6.49 24.12 -19.05
N GLU A 127 -7.65 24.01 -19.72
CA GLU A 127 -7.78 23.80 -21.19
C GLU A 127 -6.82 22.73 -21.75
N LEU A 128 -6.66 21.61 -21.03
CA LEU A 128 -5.70 20.57 -21.38
C LEU A 128 -6.06 19.92 -22.73
N PRO A 129 -5.05 19.62 -23.58
CA PRO A 129 -5.23 18.82 -24.78
C PRO A 129 -5.91 17.47 -24.46
N SER A 130 -6.73 16.97 -25.40
CA SER A 130 -7.50 15.72 -25.24
C SER A 130 -6.62 14.52 -24.84
N GLU A 131 -5.40 14.46 -25.39
CA GLU A 131 -4.42 13.39 -25.16
C GLU A 131 -3.87 13.39 -23.72
N LEU A 132 -3.80 14.55 -23.05
CA LEU A 132 -3.28 14.71 -21.71
C LEU A 132 -4.34 14.59 -20.59
N ARG A 133 -5.62 14.80 -20.94
CA ARG A 133 -6.73 14.75 -19.97
C ARG A 133 -6.77 13.45 -19.13
N PRO A 134 -6.60 12.24 -19.71
CA PRO A 134 -6.63 11.01 -18.93
C PRO A 134 -5.54 10.94 -17.86
N TYR A 135 -4.37 11.54 -18.13
CA TYR A 135 -3.22 11.52 -17.22
C TYR A 135 -3.23 12.64 -16.19
N ALA A 136 -4.04 13.68 -16.39
CA ALA A 136 -4.05 14.88 -15.57
C ALA A 136 -4.29 14.57 -14.07
N LEU A 137 -5.31 13.78 -13.78
CA LEU A 137 -5.66 13.41 -12.41
C LEU A 137 -4.58 12.54 -11.74
N PRO A 138 -4.08 11.43 -12.34
CA PRO A 138 -2.98 10.66 -11.77
C PRO A 138 -1.70 11.48 -11.57
N VAL A 139 -1.33 12.31 -12.53
CA VAL A 139 -0.13 13.15 -12.44
C VAL A 139 -0.27 14.17 -11.31
N SER A 140 -1.42 14.85 -11.20
CA SER A 140 -1.67 15.80 -10.11
C SER A 140 -1.64 15.14 -8.74
N ALA A 141 -2.18 13.90 -8.61
CA ALA A 141 -2.08 13.13 -7.38
C ALA A 141 -0.62 12.80 -7.02
N ILE A 142 0.19 12.39 -7.99
CA ILE A 142 1.62 12.10 -7.78
C ILE A 142 2.37 13.39 -7.36
N ILE A 143 2.12 14.51 -8.05
CA ILE A 143 2.71 15.81 -7.70
C ILE A 143 2.33 16.20 -6.28
N GLY A 144 1.07 16.07 -5.90
CA GLY A 144 0.59 16.33 -4.54
C GLY A 144 1.28 15.46 -3.50
N ALA A 145 1.41 14.15 -3.77
CA ALA A 145 2.14 13.22 -2.90
C ALA A 145 3.60 13.61 -2.72
N ILE A 146 4.30 13.96 -3.81
CA ILE A 146 5.70 14.40 -3.79
C ILE A 146 5.82 15.72 -3.02
N SER A 147 4.94 16.68 -3.27
CA SER A 147 4.98 18.01 -2.62
C SER A 147 4.84 17.88 -1.11
N VAL A 148 3.85 17.13 -0.63
CA VAL A 148 3.60 16.90 0.79
C VAL A 148 4.74 16.12 1.44
N THR A 149 5.26 15.08 0.78
CA THR A 149 6.41 14.34 1.29
C THR A 149 7.68 15.21 1.31
N SER A 150 7.88 16.08 0.33
CA SER A 150 9.00 17.01 0.31
C SER A 150 8.92 18.04 1.45
N LEU A 151 7.73 18.57 1.74
CA LEU A 151 7.49 19.42 2.90
C LEU A 151 7.81 18.71 4.22
N LEU A 152 7.39 17.44 4.35
CA LEU A 152 7.74 16.62 5.52
C LEU A 152 9.27 16.57 5.70
N PHE A 153 10.03 16.33 4.62
CA PHE A 153 11.50 16.32 4.69
C PHE A 153 12.07 17.65 5.13
N VAL A 154 11.63 18.75 4.52
CA VAL A 154 12.13 20.11 4.86
C VAL A 154 11.92 20.40 6.34
N PHE A 155 10.73 20.17 6.86
CA PHE A 155 10.41 20.43 8.27
C PHE A 155 11.07 19.44 9.23
N ALA A 156 11.15 18.16 8.86
CA ALA A 156 11.77 17.16 9.72
C ALA A 156 13.31 17.32 9.78
N GLN A 157 13.96 17.79 8.72
CA GLN A 157 15.41 18.00 8.66
C GLN A 157 15.87 19.27 9.38
N SER A 158 14.99 20.24 9.61
CA SER A 158 15.30 21.54 10.22
C SER A 158 15.80 21.44 11.69
N ARG A 159 15.59 20.33 12.35
CA ARG A 159 16.14 20.05 13.69
C ARG A 159 17.18 18.93 13.56
N ARG A 160 18.41 19.19 13.94
CA ARG A 160 19.65 18.36 13.83
C ARG A 160 19.53 16.83 14.03
N GLN A 161 18.34 16.32 14.36
CA GLN A 161 18.03 14.89 14.47
C GLN A 161 16.70 14.61 13.80
N PHE A 162 16.72 13.76 12.79
CA PHE A 162 15.55 13.19 12.10
C PHE A 162 14.86 12.17 13.07
N ALA A 163 14.39 12.67 14.21
CA ALA A 163 13.76 11.82 15.22
C ALA A 163 12.42 11.31 14.72
N VAL A 164 12.11 10.04 14.98
CA VAL A 164 10.84 9.40 14.60
C VAL A 164 9.62 10.20 15.06
N VAL A 165 9.67 10.72 16.29
CA VAL A 165 8.59 11.56 16.84
C VAL A 165 8.39 12.84 16.03
N THR A 166 9.48 13.47 15.55
CA THR A 166 9.39 14.67 14.71
C THR A 166 8.71 14.33 13.36
N ILE A 167 9.07 13.23 12.73
CA ILE A 167 8.45 12.79 11.47
C ILE A 167 6.93 12.61 11.66
N LEU A 168 6.52 11.95 12.74
CA LEU A 168 5.10 11.71 13.03
C LEU A 168 4.34 13.02 13.30
N LEU A 169 4.89 13.92 14.13
CA LEU A 169 4.24 15.20 14.45
C LEU A 169 4.13 16.12 13.22
N VAL A 170 5.19 16.20 12.42
CA VAL A 170 5.17 16.95 11.16
C VAL A 170 4.18 16.31 10.18
N GLY A 171 4.13 14.98 10.10
CA GLY A 171 3.16 14.26 9.27
C GLY A 171 1.72 14.59 9.66
N ILE A 172 1.39 14.59 10.95
CA ILE A 172 0.06 14.97 11.46
C ILE A 172 -0.28 16.42 11.07
N ALA A 173 0.65 17.36 11.26
CA ALA A 173 0.43 18.76 10.92
C ALA A 173 0.20 18.97 9.41
N ILE A 174 1.00 18.30 8.58
CA ILE A 174 0.87 18.36 7.12
C ILE A 174 -0.44 17.71 6.65
N ASN A 175 -0.83 16.58 7.25
CA ASN A 175 -2.13 15.96 6.97
C ASN A 175 -3.30 16.91 7.27
N ALA A 176 -3.22 17.64 8.39
CA ALA A 176 -4.23 18.64 8.75
C ALA A 176 -4.28 19.80 7.72
N LEU A 177 -3.11 20.29 7.28
CA LEU A 177 -3.03 21.33 6.24
C LEU A 177 -3.59 20.84 4.88
N ALA A 178 -3.24 19.61 4.47
CA ALA A 178 -3.83 19.02 3.29
C ALA A 178 -5.36 18.87 3.41
N GLY A 179 -5.85 18.51 4.61
CA GLY A 179 -7.27 18.45 4.94
C GLY A 179 -7.98 19.80 4.79
N VAL A 180 -7.34 20.90 5.20
CA VAL A 180 -7.87 22.26 4.97
C VAL A 180 -8.00 22.55 3.47
N GLY A 181 -6.95 22.25 2.68
CA GLY A 181 -7.01 22.44 1.22
C GLY A 181 -8.11 21.61 0.56
N ILE A 182 -8.26 20.34 0.97
CA ILE A 182 -9.35 19.47 0.51
C ILE A 182 -10.71 20.07 0.87
N GLY A 183 -10.89 20.56 2.11
CA GLY A 183 -12.13 21.19 2.57
C GLY A 183 -12.48 22.46 1.77
N ILE A 184 -11.49 23.28 1.43
CA ILE A 184 -11.69 24.46 0.58
C ILE A 184 -12.19 24.03 -0.82
N PHE A 185 -11.54 23.04 -1.45
CA PHE A 185 -11.99 22.54 -2.75
C PHE A 185 -13.40 21.92 -2.69
N GLN A 186 -13.74 21.19 -1.64
CA GLN A 186 -15.08 20.66 -1.43
C GLN A 186 -16.12 21.79 -1.31
N TYR A 187 -15.78 22.88 -0.62
CA TYR A 187 -16.68 24.02 -0.43
C TYR A 187 -16.99 24.79 -1.72
N ILE A 188 -16.00 24.94 -2.61
CA ILE A 188 -16.16 25.66 -3.87
C ILE A 188 -16.62 24.80 -5.05
N SER A 189 -16.70 23.46 -4.86
CA SER A 189 -17.11 22.51 -5.90
C SER A 189 -18.58 22.61 -6.23
N ASP A 190 -18.91 22.39 -7.48
CA ASP A 190 -20.28 22.09 -7.90
C ASP A 190 -20.71 20.65 -7.54
N ASP A 191 -21.99 20.31 -7.71
CA ASP A 191 -22.54 19.00 -7.34
C ASP A 191 -21.87 17.84 -8.10
N SER A 192 -21.48 18.01 -9.35
CA SER A 192 -20.81 16.99 -10.17
C SER A 192 -19.40 16.74 -9.69
N GLN A 193 -18.66 17.82 -9.45
CA GLN A 193 -17.31 17.79 -8.91
C GLN A 193 -17.30 17.18 -7.51
N LEU A 194 -18.24 17.61 -6.63
CA LEU A 194 -18.38 17.08 -5.28
C LEU A 194 -18.64 15.56 -5.27
N ARG A 195 -19.48 15.08 -6.18
CA ARG A 195 -19.72 13.66 -6.37
C ARG A 195 -18.43 12.94 -6.82
N THR A 196 -17.74 13.49 -7.82
CA THR A 196 -16.53 12.89 -8.40
C THR A 196 -15.42 12.79 -7.37
N LEU A 197 -15.13 13.86 -6.62
CA LEU A 197 -14.11 13.85 -5.57
C LEU A 197 -14.47 12.91 -4.41
N THR A 198 -15.76 12.83 -4.04
CA THR A 198 -16.22 11.93 -2.99
C THR A 198 -15.96 10.45 -3.36
N PHE A 199 -16.36 10.05 -4.59
CA PHE A 199 -16.09 8.71 -5.08
C PHE A 199 -14.58 8.44 -5.23
N TRP A 200 -13.80 9.45 -5.64
CA TRP A 200 -12.35 9.29 -5.72
C TRP A 200 -11.73 9.05 -4.33
N MET A 201 -12.16 9.79 -3.31
CA MET A 201 -11.70 9.60 -1.93
C MET A 201 -12.08 8.24 -1.34
N MET A 202 -13.19 7.66 -1.78
CA MET A 202 -13.63 6.33 -1.34
C MET A 202 -12.86 5.18 -1.99
N GLY A 203 -12.04 5.46 -2.99
CA GLY A 203 -11.22 4.47 -3.69
C GLY A 203 -11.99 3.56 -4.63
N SER A 204 -11.49 3.41 -5.84
CA SER A 204 -12.05 2.53 -6.87
C SER A 204 -10.93 2.00 -7.77
N LEU A 205 -11.04 0.74 -8.16
CA LEU A 205 -10.10 0.09 -9.09
C LEU A 205 -10.68 -0.01 -10.52
N GLY A 206 -11.92 0.46 -10.74
CA GLY A 206 -12.62 0.36 -12.01
C GLY A 206 -12.06 1.26 -13.14
N ARG A 207 -11.15 2.18 -12.83
CA ARG A 207 -10.52 3.09 -13.81
C ARG A 207 -9.19 2.57 -14.38
N GLY A 208 -8.78 1.35 -14.04
CA GLY A 208 -7.51 0.78 -14.49
C GLY A 208 -7.51 0.50 -16.00
N THR A 209 -6.69 1.24 -16.76
CA THR A 209 -6.38 0.98 -18.16
C THR A 209 -4.94 0.53 -18.30
N TRP A 210 -4.61 -0.19 -19.37
CA TRP A 210 -3.24 -0.63 -19.64
C TRP A 210 -2.25 0.54 -19.73
N GLU A 211 -2.68 1.66 -20.32
CA GLU A 211 -1.86 2.86 -20.50
C GLU A 211 -1.40 3.46 -19.17
N MET A 212 -2.29 3.46 -18.16
CA MET A 212 -1.97 3.99 -16.83
C MET A 212 -1.27 2.95 -15.94
N LEU A 213 -1.57 1.67 -16.15
CA LEU A 213 -1.04 0.58 -15.33
C LEU A 213 0.47 0.38 -15.54
N ILE A 214 0.96 0.51 -16.78
CA ILE A 214 2.38 0.30 -17.10
C ILE A 214 3.29 1.28 -16.35
N PRO A 215 3.11 2.63 -16.42
CA PRO A 215 3.93 3.56 -15.66
C PRO A 215 3.79 3.38 -14.14
N ALA A 216 2.59 3.08 -13.64
CA ALA A 216 2.39 2.81 -12.22
C ALA A 216 3.11 1.54 -11.77
N ALA A 217 3.07 0.46 -12.55
CA ALA A 217 3.79 -0.77 -12.27
C ALA A 217 5.30 -0.54 -12.21
N PHE A 218 5.85 0.31 -13.11
CA PHE A 218 7.25 0.70 -13.08
C PHE A 218 7.61 1.44 -11.79
N LEU A 219 6.82 2.46 -11.39
CA LEU A 219 7.05 3.23 -10.16
C LEU A 219 6.93 2.35 -8.90
N ILE A 220 5.93 1.47 -8.85
CA ILE A 220 5.74 0.51 -7.75
C ILE A 220 6.91 -0.48 -7.72
N GLY A 221 7.40 -0.93 -8.87
CA GLY A 221 8.58 -1.79 -8.98
C GLY A 221 9.84 -1.13 -8.43
N VAL A 222 10.10 0.12 -8.81
CA VAL A 222 11.22 0.93 -8.28
C VAL A 222 11.11 1.10 -6.76
N SER A 223 9.94 1.49 -6.26
CA SER A 223 9.64 1.61 -4.83
C SER A 223 9.93 0.30 -4.08
N SER A 224 9.37 -0.80 -4.57
CA SER A 224 9.53 -2.13 -3.98
C SER A 224 11.00 -2.57 -3.95
N PHE A 225 11.75 -2.30 -5.01
CA PHE A 225 13.18 -2.58 -5.07
C PHE A 225 13.99 -1.78 -4.05
N LEU A 226 13.74 -0.47 -3.92
CA LEU A 226 14.39 0.39 -2.93
C LEU A 226 14.15 -0.09 -1.50
N ILE A 227 12.90 -0.43 -1.18
CA ILE A 227 12.50 -0.94 0.13
C ILE A 227 13.14 -2.32 0.39
N PHE A 228 13.06 -3.23 -0.58
CA PHE A 228 13.61 -4.58 -0.44
C PHE A 228 15.12 -4.58 -0.20
N LYS A 229 15.86 -3.70 -0.89
CA LYS A 229 17.30 -3.53 -0.71
C LYS A 229 17.65 -3.05 0.72
N SER A 230 16.74 -2.37 1.39
CA SER A 230 16.92 -1.83 2.76
C SER A 230 16.48 -2.78 3.88
N CYS A 231 16.01 -3.99 3.57
CA CYS A 231 15.48 -4.91 4.58
C CYS A 231 16.50 -5.26 5.69
N ARG A 232 17.79 -5.43 5.36
CA ARG A 232 18.84 -5.71 6.35
C ARG A 232 19.06 -4.52 7.30
N GLU A 233 19.07 -3.32 6.75
CA GLU A 233 19.22 -2.09 7.53
C GLU A 233 17.99 -1.88 8.45
N LEU A 234 16.78 -2.25 7.96
CA LEU A 234 15.55 -2.25 8.76
C LEU A 234 15.55 -3.29 9.89
N ASP A 235 16.24 -4.42 9.73
CA ASP A 235 16.44 -5.37 10.83
C ASP A 235 17.40 -4.79 11.88
N LEU A 236 18.49 -4.14 11.46
CA LEU A 236 19.49 -3.56 12.37
C LEU A 236 18.93 -2.37 13.17
N ILE A 237 18.10 -1.51 12.56
CA ILE A 237 17.53 -0.36 13.27
C ILE A 237 16.58 -0.75 14.41
N GLN A 238 16.09 -2.00 14.45
CA GLN A 238 15.29 -2.50 15.56
C GLN A 238 16.07 -2.52 16.90
N LEU A 239 17.40 -2.60 16.84
CA LEU A 239 18.26 -2.58 18.03
C LEU A 239 18.36 -1.18 18.66
N GLY A 240 18.08 -0.13 17.88
CA GLY A 240 18.26 1.27 18.24
C GLY A 240 18.97 2.04 17.13
N GLU A 241 18.75 3.36 17.03
CA GLU A 241 19.47 4.19 16.04
C GLU A 241 20.97 4.23 16.32
N PRO A 242 21.43 4.47 17.58
CA PRO A 242 22.85 4.48 17.92
C PRO A 242 23.53 3.13 17.65
N GLU A 243 22.85 2.02 17.99
CA GLU A 243 23.38 0.67 17.79
C GLU A 243 23.48 0.33 16.30
N ALA A 244 22.50 0.76 15.50
CA ALA A 244 22.52 0.59 14.05
C ALA A 244 23.65 1.37 13.40
N GLU A 245 23.88 2.63 13.82
CA GLU A 245 25.02 3.46 13.36
C GLU A 245 26.35 2.81 13.71
N PHE A 246 26.50 2.30 14.93
CA PHE A 246 27.68 1.57 15.33
C PHE A 246 27.96 0.33 14.48
N LEU A 247 26.89 -0.36 14.01
CA LEU A 247 26.96 -1.48 13.09
C LEU A 247 27.15 -1.10 11.61
N GLY A 248 27.35 0.20 11.34
CA GLY A 248 27.67 0.73 10.01
C GLY A 248 26.44 1.09 9.15
N VAL A 249 25.26 1.24 9.75
CA VAL A 249 24.07 1.71 9.03
C VAL A 249 24.06 3.22 8.97
N ASP A 250 23.99 3.80 7.77
CA ASP A 250 23.64 5.23 7.61
C ASP A 250 22.13 5.40 7.84
N VAL A 251 21.77 5.69 9.09
CA VAL A 251 20.38 5.82 9.54
C VAL A 251 19.66 6.95 8.80
N GLN A 252 20.34 8.04 8.46
CA GLN A 252 19.74 9.17 7.74
C GLN A 252 19.46 8.82 6.28
N ALA A 253 20.36 8.11 5.62
CA ALA A 253 20.15 7.60 4.27
C ALA A 253 19.04 6.55 4.24
N LEU A 254 18.98 5.67 5.24
CA LEU A 254 17.90 4.68 5.39
C LEU A 254 16.54 5.36 5.53
N LYS A 255 16.38 6.34 6.43
CA LYS A 255 15.15 7.10 6.61
C LYS A 255 14.69 7.73 5.30
N ARG A 256 15.60 8.44 4.61
CA ARG A 256 15.30 9.06 3.30
C ARG A 256 14.87 8.02 2.27
N ARG A 257 15.59 6.91 2.15
CA ARG A 257 15.30 5.85 1.17
C ARG A 257 13.94 5.19 1.40
N ILE A 258 13.59 4.90 2.64
CA ILE A 258 12.30 4.27 2.99
C ILE A 258 11.15 5.24 2.78
N ILE A 259 11.26 6.50 3.23
CA ILE A 259 10.19 7.49 3.06
C ILE A 259 9.97 7.80 1.58
N LEU A 260 11.04 8.04 0.80
CA LEU A 260 10.93 8.27 -0.64
C LEU A 260 10.40 7.05 -1.39
N GLY A 261 10.91 5.85 -1.07
CA GLY A 261 10.40 4.61 -1.64
C GLY A 261 8.90 4.45 -1.36
N SER A 262 8.48 4.65 -0.12
CA SER A 262 7.06 4.60 0.25
C SER A 262 6.23 5.68 -0.48
N ALA A 263 6.74 6.90 -0.59
CA ALA A 263 6.05 7.99 -1.28
C ALA A 263 5.84 7.70 -2.77
N ILE A 264 6.88 7.18 -3.45
CA ILE A 264 6.79 6.80 -4.87
C ILE A 264 5.74 5.69 -5.06
N GLY A 265 5.84 4.61 -4.28
CA GLY A 265 4.95 3.46 -4.43
C GLY A 265 3.50 3.78 -4.07
N VAL A 266 3.29 4.41 -2.91
CA VAL A 266 1.95 4.80 -2.44
C VAL A 266 1.36 5.90 -3.32
N GLY A 267 2.16 6.90 -3.72
CA GLY A 267 1.72 7.95 -4.63
C GLY A 267 1.24 7.38 -5.98
N ALA A 268 2.00 6.47 -6.57
CA ALA A 268 1.61 5.77 -7.81
C ALA A 268 0.36 4.89 -7.60
N ALA A 269 0.24 4.19 -6.48
CA ALA A 269 -0.92 3.38 -6.15
C ALA A 269 -2.19 4.25 -5.99
N VAL A 270 -2.13 5.25 -5.11
CA VAL A 270 -3.27 6.12 -4.76
C VAL A 270 -3.71 6.97 -5.94
N SER A 271 -2.79 7.39 -6.82
CA SER A 271 -3.14 8.18 -8.02
C SER A 271 -4.14 7.46 -8.94
N LEU A 272 -4.09 6.14 -9.01
CA LEU A 272 -4.98 5.32 -9.83
C LEU A 272 -6.17 4.74 -9.08
N SER A 273 -5.99 4.40 -7.81
CA SER A 273 -7.02 3.73 -7.01
C SER A 273 -7.84 4.66 -6.12
N GLY A 274 -7.42 5.91 -5.94
CA GLY A 274 -7.91 6.74 -4.84
C GLY A 274 -7.40 6.24 -3.49
N MET A 275 -7.96 6.75 -2.40
CA MET A 275 -7.50 6.40 -1.05
C MET A 275 -8.02 5.03 -0.63
N ILE A 276 -7.09 4.12 -0.30
CA ILE A 276 -7.41 2.79 0.25
C ILE A 276 -6.68 2.66 1.59
N GLY A 277 -7.43 2.50 2.67
CA GLY A 277 -6.89 2.36 4.02
C GLY A 277 -6.71 0.90 4.46
N PHE A 278 -6.07 0.74 5.63
CA PHE A 278 -5.88 -0.51 6.38
C PHE A 278 -4.93 -1.55 5.78
N ILE A 279 -4.73 -1.61 4.47
CA ILE A 279 -3.82 -2.60 3.83
C ILE A 279 -2.40 -2.43 4.36
N GLY A 280 -1.87 -1.19 4.38
CA GLY A 280 -0.53 -0.89 4.89
C GLY A 280 -0.34 -1.15 6.38
N LEU A 281 -1.43 -1.09 7.14
CA LEU A 281 -1.41 -1.32 8.59
C LEU A 281 -1.54 -2.79 8.95
N VAL A 282 -2.57 -3.46 8.42
CA VAL A 282 -2.99 -4.80 8.83
C VAL A 282 -2.10 -5.89 8.23
N VAL A 283 -1.78 -5.78 6.94
CA VAL A 283 -1.08 -6.85 6.21
C VAL A 283 0.30 -7.16 6.78
N PRO A 284 1.20 -6.18 7.02
CA PRO A 284 2.51 -6.49 7.59
C PRO A 284 2.43 -7.11 8.96
N HIS A 285 1.44 -6.72 9.75
CA HIS A 285 1.21 -7.28 11.07
C HIS A 285 0.79 -8.75 11.00
N LEU A 286 -0.17 -9.09 10.11
CA LEU A 286 -0.57 -10.49 9.85
C LEU A 286 0.63 -11.36 9.41
N VAL A 287 1.49 -10.82 8.55
CA VAL A 287 2.68 -11.53 8.08
C VAL A 287 3.67 -11.78 9.22
N ARG A 288 3.89 -10.81 10.12
CA ARG A 288 4.75 -11.01 11.29
C ARG A 288 4.21 -12.11 12.20
N LEU A 289 2.92 -12.12 12.46
CA LEU A 289 2.26 -13.16 13.27
C LEU A 289 2.30 -14.54 12.60
N GLY A 290 2.04 -14.61 11.30
CA GLY A 290 1.86 -15.87 10.59
C GLY A 290 3.13 -16.47 10.01
N VAL A 291 4.05 -15.65 9.47
CA VAL A 291 5.17 -16.12 8.63
C VAL A 291 6.52 -15.90 9.30
N GLY A 292 6.77 -14.69 9.83
CA GLY A 292 8.02 -14.39 10.50
C GLY A 292 8.32 -12.90 10.62
N VAL A 293 9.32 -12.58 11.45
CA VAL A 293 9.68 -11.21 11.85
C VAL A 293 10.73 -10.54 10.95
N PRO A 294 11.74 -11.24 10.35
CA PRO A 294 12.77 -10.58 9.54
C PRO A 294 12.16 -9.75 8.40
N HIS A 295 12.62 -8.51 8.21
CA HIS A 295 12.03 -7.57 7.26
C HIS A 295 11.99 -8.10 5.82
N LYS A 296 12.99 -8.89 5.40
CA LYS A 296 12.96 -9.54 4.09
C LYS A 296 11.72 -10.43 3.90
N ILE A 297 11.34 -11.19 4.94
CA ILE A 297 10.16 -12.07 4.92
C ILE A 297 8.88 -11.25 5.04
N VAL A 298 8.89 -10.23 5.91
CA VAL A 298 7.74 -9.34 6.10
C VAL A 298 7.41 -8.59 4.80
N VAL A 299 8.40 -8.04 4.11
CA VAL A 299 8.20 -7.31 2.85
C VAL A 299 7.67 -8.23 1.75
N ILE A 300 8.27 -9.43 1.56
CA ILE A 300 7.78 -10.40 0.56
C ILE A 300 6.38 -10.91 0.90
N GLY A 301 6.16 -11.31 2.15
CA GLY A 301 4.86 -11.79 2.60
C GLY A 301 3.78 -10.72 2.52
N SER A 302 4.13 -9.45 2.84
CA SER A 302 3.22 -8.31 2.72
C SER A 302 2.87 -8.01 1.27
N ALA A 303 3.83 -8.11 0.35
CA ALA A 303 3.58 -7.94 -1.07
C ALA A 303 2.51 -8.93 -1.57
N ILE A 304 2.68 -10.21 -1.24
CA ILE A 304 1.79 -11.28 -1.69
C ILE A 304 0.42 -11.18 -0.99
N LEU A 305 0.40 -11.04 0.33
CA LEU A 305 -0.84 -10.98 1.10
C LEU A 305 -1.62 -9.70 0.82
N GLY A 306 -0.94 -8.55 0.66
CA GLY A 306 -1.57 -7.28 0.30
C GLY A 306 -2.21 -7.32 -1.08
N ALA A 307 -1.52 -7.90 -2.06
CA ALA A 307 -2.08 -8.16 -3.38
C ALA A 307 -3.32 -9.07 -3.31
N ALA A 308 -3.24 -10.18 -2.57
CA ALA A 308 -4.35 -11.11 -2.41
C ALA A 308 -5.58 -10.46 -1.74
N LEU A 309 -5.37 -9.74 -0.64
CA LEU A 309 -6.45 -9.09 0.10
C LEU A 309 -7.13 -8.00 -0.71
N LEU A 310 -6.37 -7.19 -1.45
CA LEU A 310 -6.99 -6.12 -2.24
C LEU A 310 -7.70 -6.67 -3.48
N VAL A 311 -7.18 -7.72 -4.12
CA VAL A 311 -7.88 -8.44 -5.19
C VAL A 311 -9.20 -9.02 -4.70
N MET A 312 -9.21 -9.62 -3.50
CA MET A 312 -10.43 -10.15 -2.91
C MET A 312 -11.41 -9.03 -2.48
N ALA A 313 -10.91 -7.93 -1.92
CA ALA A 313 -11.75 -6.78 -1.58
C ALA A 313 -12.42 -6.18 -2.82
N ASP A 314 -11.68 -6.04 -3.93
CA ASP A 314 -12.24 -5.60 -5.21
C ASP A 314 -13.26 -6.59 -5.77
N LEU A 315 -13.01 -7.90 -5.67
CA LEU A 315 -13.97 -8.92 -6.08
C LEU A 315 -15.28 -8.79 -5.29
N VAL A 316 -15.20 -8.68 -3.96
CA VAL A 316 -16.36 -8.48 -3.09
C VAL A 316 -17.08 -7.17 -3.47
N ALA A 317 -16.35 -6.07 -3.63
CA ALA A 317 -16.91 -4.78 -4.01
C ALA A 317 -17.74 -4.82 -5.30
N ARG A 318 -17.31 -5.62 -6.29
CA ARG A 318 -17.99 -5.78 -7.58
C ARG A 318 -19.22 -6.67 -7.57
N VAL A 319 -19.30 -7.64 -6.64
CA VAL A 319 -20.38 -8.62 -6.66
C VAL A 319 -21.45 -8.37 -5.60
N THR A 320 -21.23 -7.42 -4.68
CA THR A 320 -22.14 -7.19 -3.56
C THR A 320 -23.46 -6.55 -3.98
N ILE A 321 -23.45 -5.51 -4.85
CA ILE A 321 -24.65 -4.73 -5.22
C ILE A 321 -24.68 -4.44 -6.73
N PRO A 322 -24.76 -5.47 -7.61
CA PRO A 322 -24.82 -5.22 -9.05
C PRO A 322 -26.12 -4.46 -9.44
N PRO A 323 -26.08 -3.52 -10.41
CA PRO A 323 -24.94 -3.11 -11.22
C PRO A 323 -24.03 -2.06 -10.58
N ALA A 324 -24.33 -1.55 -9.38
CA ALA A 324 -23.49 -0.61 -8.65
C ALA A 324 -22.29 -1.32 -8.05
N GLU A 325 -21.17 -0.58 -7.92
CA GLU A 325 -19.97 -1.07 -7.26
C GLU A 325 -19.82 -0.39 -5.89
N VAL A 326 -19.52 -1.19 -4.87
CA VAL A 326 -19.19 -0.67 -3.55
C VAL A 326 -17.76 -0.13 -3.59
N PRO A 327 -17.47 1.08 -3.05
CA PRO A 327 -16.10 1.57 -2.92
C PRO A 327 -15.21 0.59 -2.16
N VAL A 328 -14.01 0.34 -2.69
CA VAL A 328 -13.10 -0.70 -2.15
C VAL A 328 -12.65 -0.36 -0.73
N SER A 329 -12.49 0.92 -0.39
CA SER A 329 -12.10 1.33 0.97
C SER A 329 -13.14 0.97 2.03
N ILE A 330 -14.43 0.88 1.68
CA ILE A 330 -15.47 0.42 2.59
C ILE A 330 -15.22 -1.03 2.99
N ILE A 331 -14.91 -1.89 2.00
CA ILE A 331 -14.61 -3.30 2.25
C ILE A 331 -13.33 -3.46 3.07
N THR A 332 -12.26 -2.75 2.69
CA THR A 332 -10.99 -2.85 3.44
C THR A 332 -11.11 -2.31 4.86
N SER A 333 -11.89 -1.25 5.07
CA SER A 333 -12.13 -0.67 6.39
C SER A 333 -13.04 -1.56 7.24
N ALA A 334 -14.08 -2.16 6.66
CA ALA A 334 -14.98 -3.07 7.36
C ALA A 334 -14.27 -4.32 7.90
N ILE A 335 -13.20 -4.76 7.23
CA ILE A 335 -12.35 -5.86 7.70
C ILE A 335 -11.24 -5.35 8.62
N GLY A 336 -10.58 -4.25 8.23
CA GLY A 336 -9.39 -3.75 8.90
C GLY A 336 -9.67 -3.14 10.27
N ALA A 337 -10.74 -2.37 10.43
CA ALA A 337 -11.03 -1.68 11.68
C ALA A 337 -11.40 -2.66 12.82
N PRO A 338 -12.29 -3.66 12.64
CA PRO A 338 -12.55 -4.66 13.68
C PRO A 338 -11.32 -5.49 14.03
N PHE A 339 -10.53 -5.89 13.03
CA PHE A 339 -9.28 -6.60 13.27
C PHE A 339 -8.30 -5.78 14.13
N PHE A 340 -8.18 -4.49 13.83
CA PHE A 340 -7.31 -3.61 14.58
C PHE A 340 -7.77 -3.40 16.02
N LEU A 341 -9.06 -3.22 16.24
CA LEU A 341 -9.65 -3.14 17.59
C LEU A 341 -9.40 -4.43 18.39
N TRP A 342 -9.59 -5.58 17.74
CA TRP A 342 -9.31 -6.87 18.37
C TRP A 342 -7.84 -6.99 18.77
N LEU A 343 -6.91 -6.52 17.92
CA LEU A 343 -5.49 -6.55 18.19
C LEU A 343 -5.13 -5.72 19.44
N ILE A 344 -5.63 -4.48 19.54
CA ILE A 344 -5.40 -3.60 20.69
C ILE A 344 -5.91 -4.23 21.98
N LEU A 345 -7.09 -4.82 21.94
CA LEU A 345 -7.69 -5.48 23.10
C LEU A 345 -6.88 -6.71 23.54
N ARG A 346 -6.29 -7.43 22.60
CA ARG A 346 -5.45 -8.60 22.90
C ARG A 346 -4.11 -8.21 23.53
N GLU A 347 -3.44 -7.17 23.04
CA GLU A 347 -2.18 -6.68 23.62
C GLU A 347 -2.35 -6.11 25.02
N ARG A 348 -3.54 -5.61 25.36
CA ARG A 348 -3.85 -5.09 26.69
C ARG A 348 -4.01 -6.18 27.76
N ASN A 349 -4.14 -7.44 27.37
CA ASN A 349 -4.30 -8.60 28.24
C ASN A 349 -2.99 -9.41 28.42
N LEU A 350 -1.86 -8.93 27.88
CA LEU A 350 -0.49 -9.43 28.06
C LEU A 350 0.30 -8.44 28.92
#